data_5f67add44211c9aec5008da35470acc9
#
_entry.id   5f67add44211c9aec5008da35470acc9
#
_cell.length_a   1.000
_cell.length_b   1.000
_cell.length_c   1.000
_cell.angle_alpha   90.00
_cell.angle_beta   90.00
_cell.angle_gamma   90.00
#
_symmetry.space_group_name_H-M   'P 1'
#
loop_
_entity.id
_entity.type
_entity.pdbx_description
1 polymer ?
#
loop_
_entity_poly.entity_id
_entity_poly.type
_entity_poly.pdbx_seq_one_letter_code
_entity_poly.pdbx_strand_id
1 'polypeptide(L)'
;MIFGLEEIERMVWTEEKLFLMKQVGILLIKNNAIKFGDYILASGKKSPYYIDLRQTISSPTTMDWIANSLTRIVLNEIGTGKIDKILGVPTAGVPFATVVSQKLGIPLIYYRQARKEHGVRKKVEGILDRNDRVLVIDDLITTGESVIETAEVIRDQGGVVNELVVLLDREQGGQQRLRSSRIEPHVLFKISDAMAWLHKVGLIDDKIYEILIKYIEEESQTAAIS
;
A
#
# COMPACT_ATOMS: atom_id res chain seq x y z
N MET A 1 6.63 -10.53 35.83
CA MET A 1 5.51 -10.01 35.04
C MET A 1 5.33 -10.98 33.88
N ILE A 2 4.20 -11.69 33.82
CA ILE A 2 3.92 -12.65 32.72
C ILE A 2 3.12 -11.86 31.70
N PHE A 3 3.65 -11.71 30.49
CA PHE A 3 2.92 -11.07 29.37
C PHE A 3 1.70 -11.91 29.00
N GLY A 4 0.59 -11.26 28.67
CA GLY A 4 -0.59 -11.94 28.11
C GLY A 4 -0.31 -12.47 26.70
N LEU A 5 -1.08 -13.49 26.28
CA LEU A 5 -0.92 -14.09 24.94
C LEU A 5 -1.05 -13.03 23.81
N GLU A 6 -2.01 -12.12 23.90
CA GLU A 6 -2.20 -11.04 22.92
C GLU A 6 -1.01 -10.08 22.83
N GLU A 7 -0.33 -9.84 23.97
CA GLU A 7 0.86 -8.97 24.01
C GLU A 7 2.06 -9.68 23.35
N ILE A 8 2.20 -10.97 23.57
CA ILE A 8 3.23 -11.80 22.93
C ILE A 8 2.98 -11.86 21.42
N GLU A 9 1.75 -12.12 20.97
CA GLU A 9 1.38 -12.14 19.55
C GLU A 9 1.67 -10.80 18.89
N ARG A 10 1.36 -9.68 19.54
CA ARG A 10 1.67 -8.33 19.04
C ARG A 10 3.17 -8.09 18.92
N MET A 11 3.96 -8.54 19.90
CA MET A 11 5.43 -8.43 19.83
C MET A 11 5.98 -9.25 18.66
N VAL A 12 5.55 -10.50 18.51
CA VAL A 12 5.97 -11.38 17.41
C VAL A 12 5.62 -10.76 16.06
N TRP A 13 4.41 -10.21 15.91
CA TRP A 13 3.99 -9.53 14.66
C TRP A 13 4.85 -8.30 14.38
N THR A 14 5.18 -7.49 15.39
CA THR A 14 6.03 -6.31 15.22
C THR A 14 7.41 -6.68 14.69
N GLU A 15 8.03 -7.72 15.24
CA GLU A 15 9.33 -8.24 14.78
C GLU A 15 9.24 -8.79 13.34
N GLU A 16 8.20 -9.57 13.05
CA GLU A 16 7.97 -10.10 11.71
C GLU A 16 7.75 -8.98 10.69
N LYS A 17 6.92 -7.99 11.01
CA LYS A 17 6.64 -6.84 10.15
C LYS A 17 7.92 -6.07 9.82
N LEU A 18 8.77 -5.85 10.80
CA LEU A 18 10.08 -5.23 10.62
C LEU A 18 11.00 -6.07 9.71
N PHE A 19 11.01 -7.39 9.87
CA PHE A 19 11.76 -8.29 9.00
C PHE A 19 11.27 -8.21 7.56
N LEU A 20 9.95 -8.27 7.34
CA LEU A 20 9.33 -8.16 6.02
C LEU A 20 9.67 -6.83 5.35
N MET A 21 9.57 -5.72 6.07
CA MET A 21 9.97 -4.40 5.59
C MET A 21 11.41 -4.40 5.07
N LYS A 22 12.34 -4.95 5.85
CA LYS A 22 13.77 -5.02 5.47
C LYS A 22 13.98 -5.85 4.20
N GLN A 23 13.35 -7.03 4.10
CA GLN A 23 13.48 -7.90 2.92
C GLN A 23 12.89 -7.24 1.68
N VAL A 24 11.69 -6.69 1.79
CA VAL A 24 11.04 -5.98 0.68
C VAL A 24 11.86 -4.75 0.29
N GLY A 25 12.33 -3.95 1.25
CA GLY A 25 13.16 -2.76 0.98
C GLY A 25 14.41 -3.08 0.13
N ILE A 26 15.13 -4.16 0.44
CA ILE A 26 16.27 -4.63 -0.37
C ILE A 26 15.80 -4.98 -1.79
N LEU A 27 14.69 -5.70 -1.91
CA LEU A 27 14.16 -6.12 -3.21
C LEU A 27 13.71 -4.94 -4.06
N LEU A 28 13.12 -3.90 -3.45
CA LEU A 28 12.75 -2.68 -4.16
C LEU A 28 13.96 -1.96 -4.76
N ILE A 29 15.06 -1.87 -4.01
CA ILE A 29 16.33 -1.31 -4.53
C ILE A 29 16.88 -2.18 -5.67
N LYS A 30 16.97 -3.50 -5.47
CA LYS A 30 17.49 -4.45 -6.48
C LYS A 30 16.70 -4.43 -7.79
N ASN A 31 15.40 -4.18 -7.73
CA ASN A 31 14.52 -4.10 -8.92
C ASN A 31 14.40 -2.66 -9.47
N ASN A 32 15.23 -1.72 -9.00
CA ASN A 32 15.13 -0.31 -9.39
C ASN A 32 13.74 0.31 -9.18
N ALA A 33 12.96 -0.24 -8.24
CA ALA A 33 11.66 0.29 -7.86
C ALA A 33 11.76 1.53 -6.97
N ILE A 34 12.89 1.68 -6.26
CA ILE A 34 13.27 2.92 -5.57
C ILE A 34 14.59 3.39 -6.18
N LYS A 35 14.65 4.65 -6.59
CA LYS A 35 15.83 5.30 -7.18
C LYS A 35 16.07 6.62 -6.48
N PHE A 36 17.35 6.98 -6.29
CA PHE A 36 17.79 8.24 -5.70
C PHE A 36 18.39 9.14 -6.77
N GLY A 37 18.14 10.44 -6.69
CA GLY A 37 18.60 11.44 -7.65
C GLY A 37 17.59 12.57 -7.81
N ASP A 38 17.80 13.45 -8.81
CA ASP A 38 16.93 14.58 -9.08
C ASP A 38 15.83 14.17 -10.06
N TYR A 39 14.60 14.10 -9.57
CA TYR A 39 13.41 13.75 -10.37
C TYR A 39 12.41 14.90 -10.38
N ILE A 40 11.64 14.98 -11.46
CA ILE A 40 10.46 15.84 -11.57
C ILE A 40 9.26 14.90 -11.57
N LEU A 41 8.40 15.00 -10.54
CA LEU A 41 7.18 14.20 -10.42
C LEU A 41 6.11 14.67 -11.41
N ALA A 42 5.06 13.87 -11.62
CA ALA A 42 3.93 14.22 -12.48
C ALA A 42 3.23 15.53 -12.04
N SER A 43 3.31 15.87 -10.75
CA SER A 43 2.84 17.16 -10.19
C SER A 43 3.72 18.36 -10.54
N GLY A 44 4.85 18.17 -11.22
CA GLY A 44 5.88 19.21 -11.48
C GLY A 44 6.83 19.48 -10.29
N LYS A 45 6.63 18.85 -9.13
CA LYS A 45 7.51 19.00 -7.97
C LYS A 45 8.83 18.25 -8.17
N LYS A 46 9.92 18.85 -7.67
CA LYS A 46 11.23 18.17 -7.59
C LYS A 46 11.21 17.16 -6.44
N SER A 47 11.83 16.00 -6.65
CA SER A 47 11.96 14.95 -5.63
C SER A 47 13.36 14.36 -5.68
N PRO A 48 14.02 14.12 -4.53
CA PRO A 48 15.32 13.46 -4.45
C PRO A 48 15.23 11.94 -4.62
N TYR A 49 14.04 11.38 -4.79
CA TYR A 49 13.81 9.98 -5.05
C TYR A 49 12.61 9.76 -5.97
N TYR A 50 12.62 8.62 -6.64
CA TYR A 50 11.49 8.15 -7.46
C TYR A 50 11.12 6.73 -7.04
N ILE A 51 9.81 6.48 -6.88
CA ILE A 51 9.28 5.16 -6.55
C ILE A 51 8.35 4.70 -7.68
N ASP A 52 8.65 3.53 -8.23
CA ASP A 52 7.80 2.84 -9.22
C ASP A 52 7.75 1.34 -8.88
N LEU A 53 6.79 0.98 -8.05
CA LEU A 53 6.59 -0.40 -7.59
C LEU A 53 6.13 -1.34 -8.73
N ARG A 54 5.66 -0.79 -9.86
CA ARG A 54 5.29 -1.58 -11.06
C ARG A 54 6.49 -2.31 -11.66
N GLN A 55 7.73 -1.84 -11.42
CA GLN A 55 8.95 -2.55 -11.82
C GLN A 55 9.06 -3.94 -11.18
N THR A 56 8.47 -4.12 -9.98
CA THR A 56 8.54 -5.39 -9.25
C THR A 56 7.67 -6.48 -9.86
N ILE A 57 6.68 -6.13 -10.67
CA ILE A 57 5.75 -7.09 -11.33
C ILE A 57 6.52 -8.05 -12.24
N SER A 58 7.62 -7.61 -12.83
CA SER A 58 8.47 -8.43 -13.71
C SER A 58 9.41 -9.38 -12.96
N SER A 59 9.42 -9.33 -11.61
CA SER A 59 10.23 -10.21 -10.76
C SER A 59 9.33 -11.12 -9.92
N PRO A 60 9.14 -12.40 -10.31
CA PRO A 60 8.27 -13.33 -9.57
C PRO A 60 8.63 -13.45 -8.09
N THR A 61 9.93 -13.49 -7.77
CA THR A 61 10.41 -13.55 -6.38
C THR A 61 10.02 -12.31 -5.59
N THR A 62 10.16 -11.11 -6.18
CA THR A 62 9.80 -9.86 -5.51
C THR A 62 8.29 -9.76 -5.33
N MET A 63 7.51 -10.14 -6.35
CA MET A 63 6.05 -10.21 -6.25
C MET A 63 5.60 -11.14 -5.14
N ASP A 64 6.23 -12.31 -5.00
CA ASP A 64 5.89 -13.26 -3.94
C ASP A 64 6.19 -12.68 -2.55
N TRP A 65 7.35 -12.04 -2.36
CA TRP A 65 7.69 -11.37 -1.10
C TRP A 65 6.71 -10.25 -0.75
N ILE A 66 6.35 -9.40 -1.72
CA ILE A 66 5.36 -8.32 -1.51
C ILE A 66 3.99 -8.92 -1.15
N ALA A 67 3.52 -9.88 -1.95
CA ALA A 67 2.21 -10.49 -1.71
C ALA A 67 2.16 -11.25 -0.38
N ASN A 68 3.24 -11.94 0.01
CA ASN A 68 3.35 -12.56 1.33
C ASN A 68 3.26 -11.50 2.45
N SER A 69 3.96 -10.39 2.30
CA SER A 69 3.95 -9.31 3.30
C SER A 69 2.55 -8.72 3.46
N LEU A 70 1.86 -8.42 2.36
CA LEU A 70 0.48 -7.93 2.38
C LEU A 70 -0.48 -8.96 2.98
N THR A 71 -0.31 -10.25 2.64
CA THR A 71 -1.07 -11.35 3.23
C THR A 71 -0.87 -11.44 4.74
N ARG A 72 0.36 -11.29 5.22
CA ARG A 72 0.66 -11.29 6.66
C ARG A 72 0.02 -10.13 7.40
N ILE A 73 -0.06 -8.94 6.78
CA ILE A 73 -0.81 -7.80 7.34
C ILE A 73 -2.29 -8.17 7.48
N VAL A 74 -2.91 -8.73 6.44
CA VAL A 74 -4.32 -9.15 6.50
C VAL A 74 -4.57 -10.13 7.64
N LEU A 75 -3.72 -11.13 7.80
CA LEU A 75 -3.87 -12.17 8.82
C LEU A 75 -3.71 -11.64 10.25
N ASN A 76 -2.78 -10.71 10.47
CA ASN A 76 -2.43 -10.24 11.81
C ASN A 76 -3.17 -8.97 12.25
N GLU A 77 -3.59 -8.11 11.31
CA GLU A 77 -4.19 -6.81 11.64
C GLU A 77 -5.70 -6.76 11.38
N ILE A 78 -6.24 -7.58 10.46
CA ILE A 78 -7.64 -7.52 10.03
C ILE A 78 -8.39 -8.81 10.36
N GLY A 79 -7.87 -9.95 9.90
CA GLY A 79 -8.50 -11.26 9.95
C GLY A 79 -9.38 -11.55 8.73
N THR A 80 -9.20 -12.73 8.14
CA THR A 80 -9.93 -13.15 6.90
C THR A 80 -11.43 -13.23 7.07
N GLY A 81 -11.92 -13.53 8.26
CA GLY A 81 -13.37 -13.60 8.56
C GLY A 81 -14.11 -12.27 8.42
N LYS A 82 -13.41 -11.17 8.19
CA LYS A 82 -14.00 -9.83 7.98
C LYS A 82 -14.00 -9.40 6.51
N ILE A 83 -13.62 -10.28 5.58
CA ILE A 83 -13.38 -9.93 4.17
C ILE A 83 -14.14 -10.91 3.29
N ASP A 84 -14.99 -10.41 2.41
CA ASP A 84 -15.75 -11.21 1.44
C ASP A 84 -15.13 -11.10 0.03
N LYS A 85 -14.50 -9.97 -0.29
CA LYS A 85 -13.83 -9.72 -1.58
C LYS A 85 -12.53 -8.97 -1.38
N ILE A 86 -11.58 -9.17 -2.28
CA ILE A 86 -10.35 -8.37 -2.42
C ILE A 86 -10.46 -7.53 -3.69
N LEU A 87 -10.05 -6.28 -3.61
CA LEU A 87 -10.04 -5.35 -4.74
C LEU A 87 -8.67 -4.70 -4.87
N GLY A 88 -8.11 -4.71 -6.10
CA GLY A 88 -6.91 -3.96 -6.43
C GLY A 88 -7.24 -2.58 -6.99
N VAL A 89 -6.57 -1.54 -6.49
CA VAL A 89 -6.68 -0.20 -7.08
C VAL A 89 -6.02 -0.18 -8.47
N PRO A 90 -6.72 0.22 -9.52
CA PRO A 90 -6.12 0.34 -10.87
C PRO A 90 -5.04 1.44 -10.90
N THR A 91 -3.90 1.19 -11.51
CA THR A 91 -3.53 -0.03 -12.25
C THR A 91 -2.57 -0.88 -11.41
N ALA A 92 -1.78 -0.27 -10.53
CA ALA A 92 -0.65 -0.88 -9.84
C ALA A 92 -1.08 -1.86 -8.74
N GLY A 93 -2.19 -1.61 -8.04
CA GLY A 93 -2.70 -2.49 -6.99
C GLY A 93 -3.26 -3.82 -7.49
N VAL A 94 -3.73 -3.89 -8.75
CA VAL A 94 -4.39 -5.11 -9.28
C VAL A 94 -3.49 -6.34 -9.29
N PRO A 95 -2.24 -6.30 -9.77
CA PRO A 95 -1.33 -7.46 -9.73
C PRO A 95 -1.11 -7.98 -8.31
N PHE A 96 -0.89 -7.09 -7.34
CA PHE A 96 -0.67 -7.47 -5.94
C PHE A 96 -1.93 -8.08 -5.33
N ALA A 97 -3.10 -7.44 -5.54
CA ALA A 97 -4.39 -7.94 -5.10
C ALA A 97 -4.69 -9.35 -5.65
N THR A 98 -4.31 -9.61 -6.90
CA THR A 98 -4.49 -10.92 -7.54
C THR A 98 -3.73 -12.00 -6.79
N VAL A 99 -2.48 -11.78 -6.47
CA VAL A 99 -1.66 -12.78 -5.77
C VAL A 99 -2.12 -12.95 -4.32
N VAL A 100 -2.47 -11.86 -3.63
CA VAL A 100 -3.01 -11.92 -2.26
C VAL A 100 -4.35 -12.65 -2.22
N SER A 101 -5.25 -12.39 -3.18
CA SER A 101 -6.52 -13.11 -3.32
C SER A 101 -6.32 -14.62 -3.42
N GLN A 102 -5.37 -15.07 -4.25
CA GLN A 102 -5.04 -16.49 -4.36
C GLN A 102 -4.47 -17.07 -3.05
N LYS A 103 -3.57 -16.34 -2.39
CA LYS A 103 -2.94 -16.80 -1.13
C LYS A 103 -3.95 -16.93 0.01
N LEU A 104 -4.94 -16.06 0.05
CA LEU A 104 -5.99 -16.07 1.09
C LEU A 104 -7.22 -16.92 0.73
N GLY A 105 -7.37 -17.31 -0.54
CA GLY A 105 -8.58 -18.00 -1.03
C GLY A 105 -9.82 -17.10 -1.03
N ILE A 106 -9.63 -15.76 -1.10
CA ILE A 106 -10.73 -14.77 -1.10
C ILE A 106 -10.95 -14.28 -2.53
N PRO A 107 -12.23 -14.20 -3.03
CA PRO A 107 -12.52 -13.79 -4.39
C PRO A 107 -11.99 -12.38 -4.74
N LEU A 108 -11.44 -12.24 -5.94
CA LEU A 108 -10.94 -10.98 -6.49
C LEU A 108 -12.04 -10.28 -7.28
N ILE A 109 -12.12 -8.96 -7.10
CA ILE A 109 -12.81 -8.03 -7.99
C ILE A 109 -11.84 -6.91 -8.37
N TYR A 110 -12.08 -6.20 -9.46
CA TYR A 110 -11.32 -5.00 -9.78
C TYR A 110 -12.18 -3.93 -10.44
N TYR A 111 -11.79 -2.68 -10.23
CA TYR A 111 -12.44 -1.52 -10.82
C TYR A 111 -11.77 -1.19 -12.15
N ARG A 112 -12.58 -0.90 -13.17
CA ARG A 112 -12.10 -0.44 -14.46
C ARG A 112 -12.44 1.04 -14.66
N GLN A 113 -11.43 1.88 -14.82
CA GLN A 113 -11.63 3.27 -15.25
C GLN A 113 -12.22 3.27 -16.67
N ALA A 114 -13.54 3.43 -16.79
CA ALA A 114 -14.21 3.44 -18.09
C ALA A 114 -13.92 4.75 -18.83
N ARG A 115 -13.31 4.68 -20.04
CA ARG A 115 -13.44 5.75 -21.02
C ARG A 115 -14.91 5.93 -21.39
N LYS A 116 -15.33 7.20 -21.56
CA LYS A 116 -16.71 7.57 -21.94
C LYS A 116 -17.01 7.07 -23.37
N GLU A 117 -17.49 5.85 -23.54
CA GLU A 117 -18.12 5.40 -24.77
C GLU A 117 -19.27 4.44 -24.44
N HIS A 118 -20.33 4.53 -25.24
CA HIS A 118 -21.68 3.97 -25.10
C HIS A 118 -21.78 2.53 -24.57
N GLY A 119 -22.66 2.28 -23.57
CA GLY A 119 -23.03 0.96 -23.09
C GLY A 119 -23.27 0.88 -21.57
N VAL A 120 -23.91 -0.20 -21.09
CA VAL A 120 -24.15 -0.48 -19.66
C VAL A 120 -22.80 -0.55 -18.93
N ARG A 121 -22.53 0.44 -18.07
CA ARG A 121 -21.25 0.61 -17.40
C ARG A 121 -21.19 -0.25 -16.14
N LYS A 122 -20.81 -1.51 -16.26
CA LYS A 122 -20.21 -2.18 -15.11
C LYS A 122 -18.85 -1.51 -14.83
N LYS A 123 -18.74 -0.79 -13.73
CA LYS A 123 -17.46 -0.21 -13.27
C LYS A 123 -16.61 -1.23 -12.55
N VAL A 124 -17.21 -2.32 -12.05
CA VAL A 124 -16.56 -3.40 -11.30
C VAL A 124 -16.65 -4.69 -12.11
N GLU A 125 -15.50 -5.33 -12.31
CA GLU A 125 -15.39 -6.65 -12.91
C GLU A 125 -15.30 -7.70 -11.80
N GLY A 126 -15.91 -8.87 -12.02
CA GLY A 126 -16.15 -9.89 -11.02
C GLY A 126 -17.58 -9.80 -10.48
N ILE A 127 -17.83 -10.45 -9.34
CA ILE A 127 -19.15 -10.51 -8.68
C ILE A 127 -19.03 -9.76 -7.36
N LEU A 128 -19.79 -8.67 -7.23
CA LEU A 128 -19.96 -7.90 -6.01
C LEU A 128 -21.42 -8.01 -5.58
N ASP A 129 -21.64 -8.60 -4.41
CA ASP A 129 -22.95 -8.69 -3.80
C ASP A 129 -23.18 -7.53 -2.82
N ARG A 130 -24.45 -7.25 -2.54
CA ARG A 130 -24.79 -6.18 -1.60
C ARG A 130 -24.29 -6.51 -0.20
N ASN A 131 -23.63 -5.54 0.45
CA ASN A 131 -22.99 -5.64 1.76
C ASN A 131 -21.71 -6.50 1.79
N ASP A 132 -21.16 -6.93 0.65
CA ASP A 132 -19.84 -7.55 0.62
C ASP A 132 -18.80 -6.61 1.27
N ARG A 133 -18.04 -7.12 2.20
CA ARG A 133 -16.92 -6.43 2.86
C ARG A 133 -15.69 -6.55 1.96
N VAL A 134 -15.32 -5.43 1.34
CA VAL A 134 -14.26 -5.37 0.34
C VAL A 134 -13.00 -4.82 0.96
N LEU A 135 -11.95 -5.64 1.01
CA LEU A 135 -10.59 -5.20 1.31
C LEU A 135 -9.97 -4.59 0.06
N VAL A 136 -9.51 -3.34 0.17
CA VAL A 136 -8.75 -2.68 -0.90
C VAL A 136 -7.27 -2.98 -0.74
N ILE A 137 -6.59 -3.25 -1.86
CA ILE A 137 -5.13 -3.42 -1.92
C ILE A 137 -4.56 -2.43 -2.94
N ASP A 138 -3.51 -1.73 -2.53
CA ASP A 138 -2.72 -0.87 -3.42
C ASP A 138 -1.22 -1.07 -3.21
N ASP A 139 -0.42 -0.53 -4.08
CA ASP A 139 1.04 -0.57 -4.00
C ASP A 139 1.58 0.47 -3.02
N LEU A 140 1.14 1.73 -3.14
CA LEU A 140 1.54 2.82 -2.24
C LEU A 140 0.42 3.84 -2.05
N ILE A 141 0.50 4.60 -0.96
CA ILE A 141 -0.33 5.78 -0.75
C ILE A 141 0.51 7.06 -0.76
N THR A 142 -0.04 8.09 -1.42
CA THR A 142 0.40 9.48 -1.34
C THR A 142 -0.65 10.29 -0.59
N THR A 143 -1.63 10.84 -1.30
CA THR A 143 -2.77 11.56 -0.75
C THR A 143 -3.99 10.68 -0.45
N GLY A 144 -3.97 9.41 -0.88
CA GLY A 144 -5.10 8.47 -0.73
C GLY A 144 -6.25 8.65 -1.70
N GLU A 145 -6.17 9.60 -2.64
CA GLU A 145 -7.27 9.97 -3.54
C GLU A 145 -7.77 8.80 -4.39
N SER A 146 -6.86 8.06 -5.05
CA SER A 146 -7.23 6.91 -5.90
C SER A 146 -7.95 5.80 -5.11
N VAL A 147 -7.55 5.59 -3.86
CA VAL A 147 -8.19 4.62 -2.96
C VAL A 147 -9.60 5.09 -2.60
N ILE A 148 -9.77 6.38 -2.26
CA ILE A 148 -11.07 6.96 -1.90
C ILE A 148 -12.02 6.88 -3.09
N GLU A 149 -11.59 7.30 -4.29
CA GLU A 149 -12.40 7.19 -5.52
C GLU A 149 -12.82 5.74 -5.80
N THR A 150 -11.90 4.80 -5.63
CA THR A 150 -12.18 3.37 -5.81
C THR A 150 -13.20 2.87 -4.77
N ALA A 151 -13.05 3.26 -3.50
CA ALA A 151 -13.96 2.89 -2.43
C ALA A 151 -15.38 3.46 -2.65
N GLU A 152 -15.49 4.70 -3.14
CA GLU A 152 -16.79 5.31 -3.47
C GLU A 152 -17.50 4.54 -4.57
N VAL A 153 -16.80 4.12 -5.63
CA VAL A 153 -17.38 3.28 -6.69
C VAL A 153 -17.92 1.97 -6.14
N ILE A 154 -17.22 1.32 -5.20
CA ILE A 154 -17.67 0.08 -4.57
C ILE A 154 -18.89 0.32 -3.66
N ARG A 155 -18.85 1.38 -2.86
CA ARG A 155 -19.96 1.78 -1.97
C ARG A 155 -21.22 2.11 -2.76
N ASP A 156 -21.10 2.80 -3.89
CA ASP A 156 -22.22 3.11 -4.81
C ASP A 156 -22.87 1.86 -5.40
N GLN A 157 -22.13 0.75 -5.48
CA GLN A 157 -22.66 -0.55 -5.95
C GLN A 157 -23.13 -1.46 -4.80
N GLY A 158 -23.15 -0.94 -3.57
CA GLY A 158 -23.68 -1.63 -2.40
C GLY A 158 -22.67 -2.43 -1.61
N GLY A 159 -21.38 -2.39 -1.95
CA GLY A 159 -20.30 -2.97 -1.16
C GLY A 159 -19.90 -2.09 0.03
N VAL A 160 -19.16 -2.67 0.96
CA VAL A 160 -18.65 -2.00 2.17
C VAL A 160 -17.12 -1.99 2.09
N VAL A 161 -16.51 -0.79 2.17
CA VAL A 161 -15.05 -0.60 2.15
C VAL A 161 -14.65 0.14 3.42
N ASN A 162 -13.94 -0.56 4.31
CA ASN A 162 -13.44 0.01 5.56
C ASN A 162 -11.93 -0.22 5.76
N GLU A 163 -11.32 -1.08 4.98
CA GLU A 163 -9.93 -1.50 5.17
C GLU A 163 -9.13 -1.35 3.87
N LEU A 164 -7.92 -0.84 4.01
CA LEU A 164 -6.89 -0.79 2.96
C LEU A 164 -5.64 -1.50 3.46
N VAL A 165 -5.08 -2.36 2.64
CA VAL A 165 -3.71 -2.88 2.84
C VAL A 165 -2.82 -2.37 1.73
N VAL A 166 -1.68 -1.80 2.11
CA VAL A 166 -0.74 -1.18 1.18
C VAL A 166 0.71 -1.45 1.61
N LEU A 167 1.59 -1.51 0.62
CA LEU A 167 3.00 -1.78 0.87
C LEU A 167 3.70 -0.57 1.51
N LEU A 168 3.51 0.62 0.94
CA LEU A 168 4.27 1.82 1.26
C LEU A 168 3.38 3.03 1.50
N ASP A 169 3.64 3.76 2.59
CA ASP A 169 3.14 5.12 2.80
C ASP A 169 4.26 6.13 2.51
N ARG A 170 3.99 7.07 1.61
CA ARG A 170 4.91 8.18 1.28
C ARG A 170 4.84 9.37 2.24
N GLU A 171 4.00 9.28 3.29
CA GLU A 171 3.83 10.30 4.34
C GLU A 171 3.39 11.67 3.81
N GLN A 172 2.52 11.66 2.79
CA GLN A 172 1.94 12.84 2.16
C GLN A 172 0.47 13.08 2.56
N GLY A 173 0.11 12.78 3.83
CA GLY A 173 -1.22 13.02 4.39
C GLY A 173 -2.28 11.96 4.07
N GLY A 174 -1.96 10.96 3.24
CA GLY A 174 -2.91 9.97 2.76
C GLY A 174 -3.60 9.17 3.87
N GLN A 175 -2.87 8.73 4.90
CA GLN A 175 -3.47 7.96 5.99
C GLN A 175 -4.58 8.75 6.72
N GLN A 176 -4.35 10.03 7.02
CA GLN A 176 -5.35 10.86 7.71
C GLN A 176 -6.59 11.07 6.84
N ARG A 177 -6.41 11.34 5.56
CA ARG A 177 -7.50 11.52 4.60
C ARG A 177 -8.32 10.24 4.42
N LEU A 178 -7.67 9.07 4.38
CA LEU A 178 -8.34 7.76 4.33
C LEU A 178 -9.20 7.51 5.57
N ARG A 179 -8.66 7.75 6.78
CA ARG A 179 -9.43 7.62 8.03
C ARG A 179 -10.63 8.56 8.06
N SER A 180 -10.49 9.80 7.58
CA SER A 180 -11.60 10.74 7.43
C SER A 180 -12.68 10.23 6.47
N SER A 181 -12.29 9.39 5.50
CA SER A 181 -13.19 8.71 4.56
C SER A 181 -13.67 7.33 5.06
N ARG A 182 -13.46 7.01 6.35
CA ARG A 182 -13.82 5.74 7.00
C ARG A 182 -13.11 4.52 6.36
N ILE A 183 -11.85 4.69 6.02
CA ILE A 183 -10.98 3.61 5.52
C ILE A 183 -9.77 3.57 6.44
N GLU A 184 -9.56 2.45 7.15
CA GLU A 184 -8.36 2.24 7.96
C GLU A 184 -7.22 1.71 7.08
N PRO A 185 -6.10 2.42 6.98
CA PRO A 185 -4.94 1.97 6.22
C PRO A 185 -4.01 1.10 7.08
N HIS A 186 -3.72 -0.10 6.57
CA HIS A 186 -2.72 -1.02 7.09
C HIS A 186 -1.50 -0.98 6.18
N VAL A 187 -0.41 -0.44 6.67
CA VAL A 187 0.80 -0.17 5.88
C VAL A 187 1.92 -1.09 6.31
N LEU A 188 2.66 -1.69 5.36
CA LEU A 188 3.84 -2.48 5.73
C LEU A 188 4.92 -1.58 6.33
N PHE A 189 5.24 -0.45 5.67
CA PHE A 189 6.22 0.53 6.15
C PHE A 189 5.99 1.93 5.59
N LYS A 190 6.49 2.92 6.32
CA LYS A 190 6.59 4.30 5.87
C LYS A 190 7.89 4.52 5.11
N ILE A 191 7.90 5.51 4.22
CA ILE A 191 9.11 5.84 3.46
C ILE A 191 10.27 6.27 4.38
N SER A 192 9.98 7.01 5.45
CA SER A 192 10.98 7.43 6.44
C SER A 192 11.65 6.23 7.14
N ASP A 193 10.86 5.22 7.54
CA ASP A 193 11.37 3.99 8.18
C ASP A 193 12.30 3.22 7.23
N ALA A 194 11.91 3.11 5.94
CA ALA A 194 12.73 2.46 4.93
C ALA A 194 14.06 3.20 4.71
N MET A 195 14.01 4.53 4.61
CA MET A 195 15.22 5.35 4.40
C MET A 195 16.16 5.26 5.61
N ALA A 196 15.63 5.33 6.83
CA ALA A 196 16.42 5.18 8.05
C ALA A 196 17.13 3.81 8.12
N TRP A 197 16.43 2.76 7.73
CA TRP A 197 17.03 1.43 7.71
C TRP A 197 18.07 1.27 6.59
N LEU A 198 17.81 1.76 5.38
CA LEU A 198 18.76 1.71 4.25
C LEU A 198 20.05 2.46 4.58
N HIS A 199 19.95 3.61 5.24
CA HIS A 199 21.09 4.36 5.76
C HIS A 199 21.87 3.54 6.80
N LYS A 200 21.19 2.99 7.81
CA LYS A 200 21.80 2.18 8.88
C LYS A 200 22.62 1.01 8.34
N VAL A 201 22.20 0.40 7.23
CA VAL A 201 22.93 -0.73 6.61
C VAL A 201 23.92 -0.31 5.52
N GLY A 202 24.14 1.00 5.32
CA GLY A 202 25.12 1.55 4.38
C GLY A 202 24.71 1.45 2.90
N LEU A 203 23.43 1.29 2.59
CA LEU A 203 22.90 1.27 1.22
C LEU A 203 22.65 2.70 0.66
N ILE A 204 22.53 3.68 1.54
CA ILE A 204 22.57 5.11 1.22
C ILE A 204 23.54 5.81 2.17
N ASP A 205 24.24 6.83 1.69
CA ASP A 205 25.18 7.61 2.48
C ASP A 205 24.49 8.71 3.31
N ASP A 206 25.25 9.35 4.23
CA ASP A 206 24.73 10.38 5.12
C ASP A 206 24.12 11.55 4.33
N LYS A 207 24.79 11.99 3.25
CA LYS A 207 24.33 13.12 2.44
C LYS A 207 23.00 12.84 1.75
N ILE A 208 22.86 11.65 1.16
CA ILE A 208 21.61 11.24 0.52
C ILE A 208 20.52 11.13 1.59
N TYR A 209 20.80 10.52 2.74
CA TYR A 209 19.86 10.34 3.83
C TYR A 209 19.32 11.69 4.36
N GLU A 210 20.20 12.67 4.63
CA GLU A 210 19.79 14.00 5.09
C GLU A 210 18.87 14.72 4.09
N ILE A 211 19.18 14.64 2.78
CA ILE A 211 18.35 15.22 1.73
C ILE A 211 16.95 14.56 1.71
N LEU A 212 16.91 13.23 1.83
CA LEU A 212 15.68 12.45 1.79
C LEU A 212 14.77 12.76 2.98
N ILE A 213 15.31 12.73 4.20
CA ILE A 213 14.54 12.99 5.41
C ILE A 213 13.99 14.42 5.41
N LYS A 214 14.81 15.39 5.09
CA LYS A 214 14.36 16.78 4.97
C LYS A 214 13.20 16.93 3.98
N TYR A 215 13.30 16.32 2.82
CA TYR A 215 12.25 16.35 1.80
C TYR A 215 10.95 15.68 2.31
N ILE A 216 11.04 14.53 2.97
CA ILE A 216 9.89 13.81 3.53
C ILE A 216 9.19 14.65 4.61
N GLU A 217 9.95 15.29 5.49
CA GLU A 217 9.42 16.18 6.53
C GLU A 217 8.68 17.39 5.94
N GLU A 218 9.27 18.05 4.93
CA GLU A 218 8.65 19.19 4.23
C GLU A 218 7.34 18.80 3.54
N GLU A 219 7.29 17.65 2.87
CA GLU A 219 6.06 17.14 2.24
C GLU A 219 4.99 16.78 3.27
N SER A 220 5.38 16.16 4.39
CA SER A 220 4.46 15.80 5.48
C SER A 220 3.86 17.03 6.15
N GLN A 221 4.66 18.09 6.40
CA GLN A 221 4.17 19.35 6.96
C GLN A 221 3.22 20.06 6.00
N THR A 222 3.52 20.08 4.71
CA THR A 222 2.64 20.68 3.69
C THR A 222 1.29 19.97 3.64
N ALA A 223 1.31 18.65 3.74
CA ALA A 223 0.08 17.84 3.74
C ALA A 223 -0.78 18.04 5.00
N ALA A 224 -0.18 18.38 6.15
CA ALA A 224 -0.90 18.62 7.39
C ALA A 224 -1.65 19.99 7.40
N ILE A 225 -1.29 20.91 6.49
CA ILE A 225 -1.86 22.24 6.39
C ILE A 225 -2.97 22.30 5.31
N SER A 226 -2.99 21.34 4.40
CA SER A 226 -3.94 21.25 3.27
C SER A 226 -5.20 20.47 3.64
#